data_fc2bf98b5f5b5634429bb7cd5ad1dfc3
#
_entry.id   fc2bf98b5f5b5634429bb7cd5ad1dfc3
#
_cell.length_a   1.000
_cell.length_b   1.000
_cell.length_c   1.000
_cell.angle_alpha   90.00
_cell.angle_beta   90.00
_cell.angle_gamma   90.00
#
_symmetry.space_group_name_H-M   'P 1'
#
loop_
_entity.id
_entity.type
_entity.pdbx_description
1 polymer ?
#
loop_
_entity_poly.entity_id
_entity_poly.type
_entity_poly.pdbx_seq_one_letter_code
_entity_poly.pdbx_strand_id
1 'polypeptide(L)'
;MGSLTASAMKRVAIREGLRLVFQGIGHLKAAFPNRKFTIDGRLVGDVGEVVAAIEYDITLHNVSQPNHDATTSDGRNVQIKATFKDSLTFRTVPDYYLGIKLFPDGRHEEIFNGPGQLIYDRYAARKRIGVDLLSFPIPHLRKLSGQVPRRERIPKRNG
;
A
#
# COMPACT_ATOMS: atom_id res chain seq x y z
N MET A 1 -16.88 -4.49 29.95
CA MET A 1 -16.20 -4.98 28.73
C MET A 1 -16.43 -3.94 27.66
N GLY A 2 -15.38 -3.22 27.25
CA GLY A 2 -15.50 -2.21 26.19
C GLY A 2 -15.74 -2.89 24.85
N SER A 3 -16.78 -2.47 24.13
CA SER A 3 -17.00 -2.87 22.74
C SER A 3 -15.83 -2.39 21.89
N LEU A 4 -15.23 -3.29 21.11
CA LEU A 4 -14.21 -2.93 20.11
C LEU A 4 -14.82 -1.93 19.12
N THR A 5 -14.07 -0.89 18.79
CA THR A 5 -14.48 0.03 17.72
C THR A 5 -14.55 -0.70 16.37
N ALA A 6 -15.37 -0.21 15.44
CA ALA A 6 -15.47 -0.80 14.09
C ALA A 6 -14.11 -0.88 13.39
N SER A 7 -13.24 0.12 13.59
CA SER A 7 -11.86 0.11 13.08
C SER A 7 -11.01 -1.01 13.71
N ALA A 8 -11.14 -1.22 15.01
CA ALA A 8 -10.41 -2.29 15.70
C ALA A 8 -10.85 -3.68 15.19
N MET A 9 -12.15 -3.89 14.99
CA MET A 9 -12.67 -5.14 14.43
C MET A 9 -12.13 -5.40 13.00
N LYS A 10 -12.06 -4.37 12.16
CA LYS A 10 -11.50 -4.48 10.81
C LYS A 10 -10.01 -4.83 10.83
N ARG A 11 -9.22 -4.24 11.74
CA ARG A 11 -7.80 -4.60 11.91
C ARG A 11 -7.63 -6.06 12.33
N VAL A 12 -8.47 -6.54 13.24
CA VAL A 12 -8.46 -7.95 13.66
C VAL A 12 -8.79 -8.87 12.49
N ALA A 13 -9.82 -8.54 11.69
CA ALA A 13 -10.20 -9.33 10.51
C ALA A 13 -9.07 -9.42 9.47
N ILE A 14 -8.36 -8.32 9.19
CA ILE A 14 -7.21 -8.31 8.28
C ILE A 14 -6.10 -9.22 8.81
N ARG A 15 -5.75 -9.08 10.09
CA ARG A 15 -4.69 -9.89 10.73
C ARG A 15 -5.01 -11.36 10.66
N GLU A 16 -6.22 -11.75 11.07
CA GLU A 16 -6.64 -13.14 11.07
C GLU A 16 -6.75 -13.71 9.66
N GLY A 17 -7.34 -12.96 8.71
CA GLY A 17 -7.42 -13.37 7.31
C GLY A 17 -6.04 -13.61 6.70
N LEU A 18 -5.08 -12.71 6.90
CA LEU A 18 -3.70 -12.89 6.42
C LEU A 18 -3.00 -14.05 7.09
N ARG A 19 -3.20 -14.26 8.40
CA ARG A 19 -2.65 -15.41 9.12
C ARG A 19 -3.09 -16.73 8.49
N LEU A 20 -4.37 -16.88 8.18
CA LEU A 20 -4.92 -18.07 7.55
C LEU A 20 -4.39 -18.27 6.12
N VAL A 21 -4.30 -17.20 5.32
CA VAL A 21 -3.75 -17.25 3.96
C VAL A 21 -2.29 -17.72 3.98
N PHE A 22 -1.45 -17.12 4.82
CA PHE A 22 -0.03 -17.49 4.91
C PHE A 22 0.18 -18.88 5.54
N GLN A 23 -0.68 -19.29 6.46
CA GLN A 23 -0.67 -20.66 6.99
C GLN A 23 -0.95 -21.66 5.86
N GLY A 24 -1.99 -21.43 5.04
CA GLY A 24 -2.30 -22.27 3.87
C GLY A 24 -1.16 -22.34 2.86
N ILE A 25 -0.52 -21.19 2.57
CA ILE A 25 0.67 -21.14 1.72
C ILE A 25 1.82 -21.97 2.31
N GLY A 26 2.02 -21.92 3.62
CA GLY A 26 3.02 -22.73 4.31
C GLY A 26 2.79 -24.23 4.09
N HIS A 27 1.56 -24.70 4.21
CA HIS A 27 1.21 -26.11 3.92
C HIS A 27 1.49 -26.48 2.45
N LEU A 28 1.12 -25.60 1.50
CA LEU A 28 1.39 -25.83 0.08
C LEU A 28 2.90 -25.90 -0.22
N LYS A 29 3.70 -25.02 0.34
CA LYS A 29 5.15 -25.02 0.18
C LYS A 29 5.81 -26.28 0.78
N ALA A 30 5.31 -26.74 1.91
CA ALA A 30 5.79 -27.98 2.52
C ALA A 30 5.49 -29.21 1.66
N ALA A 31 4.30 -29.27 1.08
CA ALA A 31 3.88 -30.37 0.21
C ALA A 31 4.55 -30.30 -1.19
N PHE A 32 4.84 -29.12 -1.69
CA PHE A 32 5.36 -28.87 -3.04
C PHE A 32 6.57 -27.94 -3.02
N PRO A 33 7.75 -28.39 -2.55
CA PRO A 33 8.91 -27.52 -2.29
C PRO A 33 9.48 -26.85 -3.55
N ASN A 34 9.19 -27.38 -4.74
CA ASN A 34 9.63 -26.81 -6.01
C ASN A 34 8.71 -25.72 -6.58
N ARG A 35 7.68 -25.29 -5.83
CA ARG A 35 6.74 -24.25 -6.21
C ARG A 35 6.80 -23.06 -5.26
N LYS A 36 6.62 -21.84 -5.79
CA LYS A 36 6.81 -20.61 -5.01
C LYS A 36 5.59 -20.18 -4.20
N PHE A 37 4.38 -20.44 -4.67
CA PHE A 37 3.12 -20.03 -4.01
C PHE A 37 3.18 -18.61 -3.47
N THR A 38 3.42 -17.63 -4.34
CA THR A 38 3.52 -16.20 -3.98
C THR A 38 2.14 -15.56 -3.93
N ILE A 39 1.95 -14.61 -3.00
CA ILE A 39 0.79 -13.72 -3.00
C ILE A 39 1.15 -12.47 -3.80
N ASP A 40 0.34 -12.16 -4.81
CA ASP A 40 0.46 -10.96 -5.63
C ASP A 40 -0.90 -10.56 -6.23
N GLY A 41 -0.90 -9.53 -7.05
CA GLY A 41 -2.08 -9.10 -7.78
C GLY A 41 -3.17 -8.47 -6.91
N ARG A 42 -4.43 -8.81 -7.21
CA ARG A 42 -5.61 -8.14 -6.65
C ARG A 42 -5.72 -8.26 -5.13
N LEU A 43 -5.45 -9.42 -4.56
CA LEU A 43 -5.52 -9.61 -3.11
C LEU A 43 -4.61 -8.62 -2.36
N VAL A 44 -3.40 -8.41 -2.86
CA VAL A 44 -2.44 -7.45 -2.26
C VAL A 44 -2.96 -6.03 -2.38
N GLY A 45 -3.53 -5.66 -3.53
CA GLY A 45 -4.16 -4.36 -3.77
C GLY A 45 -5.31 -4.11 -2.80
N ASP A 46 -6.27 -5.02 -2.76
CA ASP A 46 -7.45 -4.90 -1.90
C ASP A 46 -7.08 -4.79 -0.40
N VAL A 47 -6.11 -5.58 0.07
CA VAL A 47 -5.60 -5.48 1.45
C VAL A 47 -4.95 -4.11 1.70
N GLY A 48 -4.13 -3.63 0.76
CA GLY A 48 -3.49 -2.32 0.86
C GLY A 48 -4.50 -1.17 0.92
N GLU A 49 -5.53 -1.20 0.07
CA GLU A 49 -6.60 -0.21 0.04
C GLU A 49 -7.39 -0.19 1.35
N VAL A 50 -7.78 -1.36 1.87
CA VAL A 50 -8.53 -1.46 3.14
C VAL A 50 -7.67 -1.00 4.32
N VAL A 51 -6.39 -1.36 4.38
CA VAL A 51 -5.46 -0.86 5.40
C VAL A 51 -5.35 0.66 5.32
N ALA A 52 -5.16 1.21 4.10
CA ALA A 52 -5.08 2.66 3.91
C ALA A 52 -6.36 3.37 4.39
N ALA A 53 -7.55 2.85 4.07
CA ALA A 53 -8.82 3.44 4.48
C ALA A 53 -9.04 3.40 6.01
N ILE A 54 -8.46 2.43 6.71
CA ILE A 54 -8.53 2.35 8.18
C ILE A 54 -7.58 3.38 8.82
N GLU A 55 -6.37 3.54 8.25
CA GLU A 55 -5.28 4.28 8.89
C GLU A 55 -5.22 5.76 8.48
N TYR A 56 -5.70 6.12 7.29
CA TYR A 56 -5.58 7.46 6.72
C TYR A 56 -6.92 8.13 6.48
N ASP A 57 -6.92 9.46 6.47
CA ASP A 57 -8.09 10.26 6.16
C ASP A 57 -8.35 10.29 4.65
N ILE A 58 -8.81 9.16 4.14
CA ILE A 58 -9.18 8.94 2.75
C ILE A 58 -10.53 8.22 2.64
N THR A 59 -11.17 8.39 1.49
CA THR A 59 -12.36 7.64 1.08
C THR A 59 -12.00 6.85 -0.18
N LEU A 60 -12.13 5.52 -0.12
CA LEU A 60 -11.90 4.66 -1.27
C LEU A 60 -12.95 4.91 -2.35
N HIS A 61 -12.51 4.87 -3.59
CA HIS A 61 -13.42 4.86 -4.74
C HIS A 61 -14.02 3.46 -4.93
N ASN A 62 -15.20 3.39 -5.54
CA ASN A 62 -15.74 2.12 -5.99
C ASN A 62 -14.83 1.52 -7.08
N VAL A 63 -14.68 0.19 -7.04
CA VAL A 63 -13.77 -0.61 -7.86
C VAL A 63 -14.04 -0.39 -9.36
N SER A 64 -13.51 0.63 -9.97
CA SER A 64 -13.53 0.83 -11.44
C SER A 64 -13.03 2.21 -11.90
N GLN A 65 -12.49 3.05 -11.01
CA GLN A 65 -11.95 4.34 -11.45
C GLN A 65 -10.49 4.17 -11.92
N PRO A 66 -10.17 4.50 -13.17
CA PRO A 66 -8.79 4.47 -13.63
C PRO A 66 -7.96 5.55 -12.92
N ASN A 67 -6.75 5.18 -12.50
CA ASN A 67 -5.67 6.03 -11.99
C ASN A 67 -5.72 6.49 -10.52
N HIS A 68 -6.86 6.39 -9.81
CA HIS A 68 -6.95 6.81 -8.41
C HIS A 68 -7.77 5.80 -7.61
N ASP A 69 -7.24 5.41 -6.45
CA ASP A 69 -7.88 4.42 -5.58
C ASP A 69 -8.74 5.09 -4.50
N ALA A 70 -8.42 6.35 -4.16
CA ALA A 70 -9.07 7.09 -3.10
C ALA A 70 -8.99 8.61 -3.30
N THR A 71 -9.76 9.33 -2.47
CA THR A 71 -9.69 10.80 -2.36
C THR A 71 -9.57 11.18 -0.87
N THR A 72 -8.75 12.19 -0.56
CA THR A 72 -8.64 12.78 0.77
C THR A 72 -9.84 13.71 1.06
N SER A 73 -10.06 14.07 2.33
CA SER A 73 -11.12 15.01 2.73
C SER A 73 -10.96 16.40 2.10
N ASP A 74 -9.74 16.80 1.75
CA ASP A 74 -9.44 18.06 1.05
C ASP A 74 -9.38 17.91 -0.49
N GLY A 75 -9.87 16.80 -1.05
CA GLY A 75 -10.08 16.60 -2.48
C GLY A 75 -8.86 16.13 -3.28
N ARG A 76 -7.77 15.71 -2.64
CA ARG A 76 -6.59 15.18 -3.33
C ARG A 76 -6.82 13.73 -3.78
N ASN A 77 -6.47 13.42 -5.02
CA ASN A 77 -6.53 12.06 -5.54
C ASN A 77 -5.32 11.25 -5.09
N VAL A 78 -5.56 10.05 -4.61
CA VAL A 78 -4.54 9.17 -4.03
C VAL A 78 -4.46 7.86 -4.80
N GLN A 79 -3.26 7.48 -5.21
CA GLN A 79 -2.94 6.13 -5.65
C GLN A 79 -2.33 5.35 -4.49
N ILE A 80 -2.90 4.19 -4.18
CA ILE A 80 -2.43 3.31 -3.13
C ILE A 80 -1.65 2.16 -3.75
N LYS A 81 -0.45 1.91 -3.26
CA LYS A 81 0.36 0.75 -3.64
C LYS A 81 0.80 -0.01 -2.40
N ALA A 82 0.54 -1.30 -2.42
CA ALA A 82 0.92 -2.19 -1.32
C ALA A 82 1.76 -3.36 -1.82
N THR A 83 2.60 -3.89 -0.95
CA THR A 83 3.46 -5.03 -1.28
C THR A 83 3.84 -5.85 -0.05
N PHE A 84 3.96 -7.17 -0.23
CA PHE A 84 4.67 -8.05 0.71
C PHE A 84 6.16 -8.20 0.35
N LYS A 85 6.59 -7.66 -0.81
CA LYS A 85 7.97 -7.70 -1.32
C LYS A 85 8.76 -6.48 -0.84
N ASP A 86 10.01 -6.38 -1.24
CA ASP A 86 10.91 -5.28 -0.84
C ASP A 86 10.96 -4.13 -1.86
N SER A 87 9.95 -4.04 -2.71
CA SER A 87 9.79 -2.98 -3.70
C SER A 87 8.32 -2.62 -3.91
N LEU A 88 8.08 -1.37 -4.30
CA LEU A 88 6.78 -0.86 -4.70
C LEU A 88 6.80 -0.44 -6.17
N THR A 89 5.66 -0.60 -6.83
CA THR A 89 5.52 -0.27 -8.25
C THR A 89 5.03 1.16 -8.45
N PHE A 90 5.48 1.78 -9.54
CA PHE A 90 5.09 3.12 -9.96
C PHE A 90 4.94 3.11 -11.49
N ARG A 91 3.85 3.64 -12.01
CA ARG A 91 3.61 3.68 -13.45
C ARG A 91 3.33 5.10 -13.92
N THR A 92 2.13 5.60 -13.65
CA THR A 92 1.73 6.97 -13.95
C THR A 92 2.10 7.87 -12.77
N VAL A 93 2.28 9.17 -13.02
CA VAL A 93 2.54 10.12 -11.94
C VAL A 93 1.20 10.48 -11.29
N PRO A 94 0.88 9.95 -10.10
CA PRO A 94 -0.35 10.30 -9.41
C PRO A 94 -0.20 11.65 -8.69
N ASP A 95 -1.32 12.32 -8.39
CA ASP A 95 -1.31 13.53 -7.56
C ASP A 95 -0.65 13.23 -6.21
N TYR A 96 -1.12 12.16 -5.54
CA TYR A 96 -0.54 11.63 -4.32
C TYR A 96 -0.31 10.11 -4.43
N TYR A 97 0.80 9.67 -3.86
CA TYR A 97 1.17 8.27 -3.79
C TYR A 97 1.27 7.84 -2.32
N LEU A 98 0.54 6.81 -1.95
CA LEU A 98 0.61 6.17 -0.64
C LEU A 98 1.14 4.75 -0.80
N GLY A 99 2.38 4.54 -0.40
CA GLY A 99 3.07 3.25 -0.49
C GLY A 99 3.11 2.54 0.85
N ILE A 100 2.64 1.30 0.91
CA ILE A 100 2.50 0.51 2.13
C ILE A 100 3.22 -0.84 1.99
N LYS A 101 4.07 -1.17 2.94
CA LYS A 101 4.60 -2.52 3.13
C LYS A 101 3.62 -3.30 4.01
N LEU A 102 3.24 -4.49 3.55
CA LEU A 102 2.43 -5.44 4.30
C LEU A 102 3.30 -6.58 4.84
N PHE A 103 2.94 -7.11 6.00
CA PHE A 103 3.59 -8.26 6.61
C PHE A 103 2.61 -9.42 6.78
N PRO A 104 3.09 -10.68 6.75
CA PRO A 104 2.24 -11.86 6.87
C PRO A 104 1.41 -11.94 8.16
N ASP A 105 1.86 -11.29 9.22
CA ASP A 105 1.19 -11.20 10.52
C ASP A 105 0.12 -10.08 10.61
N GLY A 106 -0.15 -9.41 9.49
CA GLY A 106 -1.12 -8.32 9.40
C GLY A 106 -0.60 -6.95 9.84
N ARG A 107 0.68 -6.83 10.23
CA ARG A 107 1.32 -5.53 10.41
C ARG A 107 1.52 -4.84 9.06
N HIS A 108 1.64 -3.54 9.09
CA HIS A 108 1.94 -2.73 7.92
C HIS A 108 2.87 -1.58 8.28
N GLU A 109 3.51 -1.00 7.28
CA GLU A 109 4.42 0.14 7.43
C GLU A 109 4.20 1.12 6.28
N GLU A 110 4.10 2.42 6.60
CA GLU A 110 4.13 3.49 5.60
C GLU A 110 5.53 3.61 5.01
N ILE A 111 5.63 3.46 3.70
CA ILE A 111 6.91 3.56 2.98
C ILE A 111 7.06 4.92 2.30
N PHE A 112 6.01 5.39 1.67
CA PHE A 112 5.97 6.69 1.04
C PHE A 112 4.58 7.31 1.22
N ASN A 113 4.56 8.60 1.56
CA ASN A 113 3.33 9.35 1.71
C ASN A 113 3.57 10.79 1.23
N GLY A 114 3.08 11.11 0.04
CA GLY A 114 3.27 12.43 -0.55
C GLY A 114 2.97 12.52 -2.04
N PRO A 115 3.30 13.65 -2.67
CA PRO A 115 3.11 13.86 -4.10
C PRO A 115 3.87 12.82 -4.94
N GLY A 116 3.21 12.23 -5.92
CA GLY A 116 3.85 11.30 -6.87
C GLY A 116 4.95 11.95 -7.70
N GLN A 117 4.87 13.26 -7.90
CA GLN A 117 5.88 14.04 -8.61
C GLN A 117 7.27 13.91 -7.99
N LEU A 118 7.39 13.80 -6.67
CA LEU A 118 8.69 13.61 -6.00
C LEU A 118 9.38 12.31 -6.41
N ILE A 119 8.59 11.22 -6.60
CA ILE A 119 9.14 9.95 -7.09
C ILE A 119 9.59 10.13 -8.54
N TYR A 120 8.75 10.76 -9.37
CA TYR A 120 9.07 11.01 -10.77
C TYR A 120 10.36 11.82 -10.91
N ASP A 121 10.50 12.95 -10.21
CA ASP A 121 11.66 13.84 -10.28
C ASP A 121 12.94 13.13 -9.80
N ARG A 122 12.85 12.34 -8.73
CA ARG A 122 13.99 11.59 -8.19
C ARG A 122 14.55 10.59 -9.20
N TYR A 123 13.70 10.02 -10.04
CA TYR A 123 14.06 8.99 -11.00
C TYR A 123 13.89 9.45 -12.46
N ALA A 124 13.86 10.75 -12.72
CA ALA A 124 13.61 11.31 -14.05
C ALA A 124 14.56 10.79 -15.15
N ALA A 125 15.79 10.44 -14.78
CA ALA A 125 16.77 9.85 -15.71
C ALA A 125 16.47 8.38 -16.05
N ARG A 126 15.57 7.71 -15.35
CA ARG A 126 15.23 6.31 -15.61
C ARG A 126 14.35 6.21 -16.84
N LYS A 127 14.82 5.41 -17.82
CA LYS A 127 14.10 5.22 -19.08
C LYS A 127 12.66 4.79 -18.82
N ARG A 128 11.71 5.46 -19.48
CA ARG A 128 10.26 5.18 -19.47
C ARG A 128 9.55 5.36 -18.11
N ILE A 129 10.16 6.13 -17.19
CA ILE A 129 9.45 6.53 -15.97
C ILE A 129 8.18 7.32 -16.32
N GLY A 130 7.09 7.08 -15.59
CA GLY A 130 5.78 7.71 -15.85
C GLY A 130 4.98 7.04 -16.98
N VAL A 131 5.57 6.04 -17.68
CA VAL A 131 4.93 5.29 -18.78
C VAL A 131 4.84 3.81 -18.46
N ASP A 132 5.99 3.17 -18.16
CA ASP A 132 6.04 1.74 -17.83
C ASP A 132 5.86 1.51 -16.34
N LEU A 133 5.40 0.29 -16.00
CA LEU A 133 5.34 -0.15 -14.62
C LEU A 133 6.78 -0.43 -14.13
N LEU A 134 7.32 0.49 -13.38
CA LEU A 134 8.65 0.37 -12.78
C LEU A 134 8.55 -0.03 -11.32
N SER A 135 9.60 -0.66 -10.80
CA SER A 135 9.71 -1.06 -9.40
C SER A 135 10.86 -0.34 -8.72
N PHE A 136 10.59 0.17 -7.52
CA PHE A 136 11.56 0.92 -6.71
C PHE A 136 11.76 0.26 -5.35
N PRO A 137 13.01 0.10 -4.89
CA PRO A 137 13.31 -0.49 -3.59
C PRO A 137 12.71 0.33 -2.43
N ILE A 138 12.14 -0.36 -1.45
CA ILE A 138 11.54 0.25 -0.26
C ILE A 138 12.51 1.21 0.47
N PRO A 139 13.80 0.88 0.71
CA PRO A 139 14.70 1.80 1.39
C PRO A 139 14.86 3.15 0.69
N HIS A 140 14.86 3.15 -0.64
CA HIS A 140 14.95 4.38 -1.42
C HIS A 140 13.70 5.24 -1.31
N LEU A 141 12.52 4.62 -1.42
CA LEU A 141 11.25 5.33 -1.28
C LEU A 141 11.05 5.88 0.14
N ARG A 142 11.45 5.11 1.17
CA ARG A 142 11.40 5.55 2.56
C ARG A 142 12.29 6.79 2.79
N LYS A 143 13.51 6.78 2.25
CA LYS A 143 14.41 7.94 2.31
C LYS A 143 13.80 9.16 1.63
N LEU A 144 13.19 8.96 0.47
CA LEU A 144 12.51 10.04 -0.28
C LEU A 144 11.28 10.55 0.49
N SER A 145 10.49 9.67 1.09
CA SER A 145 9.34 10.03 1.93
C SER A 145 9.75 10.92 3.11
N GLY A 146 10.95 10.71 3.67
CA GLY A 146 11.49 11.58 4.73
C GLY A 146 11.67 13.05 4.32
N GLN A 147 11.71 13.34 3.03
CA GLN A 147 11.84 14.70 2.48
C GLN A 147 10.47 15.39 2.26
N VAL A 148 9.36 14.65 2.35
CA VAL A 148 8.02 15.19 2.14
C VAL A 148 7.61 16.05 3.34
N PRO A 149 7.30 17.35 3.16
CA PRO A 149 6.82 18.21 4.23
C PRO A 149 5.53 17.64 4.85
N ARG A 150 5.35 17.82 6.16
CA ARG A 150 4.17 17.31 6.88
C ARG A 150 2.84 17.74 6.23
N ARG A 151 2.77 19.00 5.78
CA ARG A 151 1.57 19.57 5.11
C ARG A 151 1.21 18.88 3.79
N GLU A 152 2.17 18.22 3.15
CA GLU A 152 2.00 17.53 1.87
C GLU A 152 1.74 16.02 2.05
N ARG A 153 1.72 15.54 3.28
CA ARG A 153 1.36 14.15 3.58
C ARG A 153 -0.14 14.00 3.72
N ILE A 154 -0.61 12.81 3.39
CA ILE A 154 -1.99 12.39 3.70
C ILE A 154 -2.06 12.17 5.21
N PRO A 155 -2.98 12.85 5.94
CA PRO A 155 -3.06 12.72 7.38
C PRO A 155 -3.55 11.33 7.77
N LYS A 156 -3.05 10.82 8.90
CA LYS A 156 -3.60 9.63 9.53
C LYS A 156 -4.91 9.98 10.23
N ARG A 157 -5.84 9.03 10.26
CA ARG A 157 -7.05 9.17 11.09
C ARG A 157 -6.61 9.21 12.56
N ASN A 158 -7.18 10.14 13.30
CA ASN A 158 -7.08 10.11 14.76
C ASN A 158 -7.85 8.87 15.24
N GLY A 159 -7.14 7.96 15.92
CA GLY A 159 -7.71 6.72 16.44
C GLY A 159 -8.72 6.92 17.56
#